data_0981139405c6793286be156d24543fc7
#
_entry.id   0981139405c6793286be156d24543fc7
#
_cell.length_a   1.000
_cell.length_b   1.000
_cell.length_c   1.000
_cell.angle_alpha   90.00
_cell.angle_beta   90.00
_cell.angle_gamma   90.00
#
_symmetry.space_group_name_H-M   'P 1'
#
loop_
_entity.id
_entity.type
_entity.pdbx_description
1 polymer ?
#
loop_
_entity_poly.entity_id
_entity_poly.type
_entity_poly.pdbx_seq_one_letter_code
_entity_poly.pdbx_strand_id
1 'polypeptide(L)'
;TNGVHYQKEARGKALREFATGILQEDLRDCLEGPSLLDRRDHMRNATQVHTEALGLLARLHDLPVQDAAERARMYRSQLLAAPAWRQLKSAMDLWCACWFWPAESLDVAPLPSTLAQPSAQTQAEADRIAAKLRFFHWELEFPDVFRAAGSGFDAILGNPPWDIAKPNSKEFFSNLDPLYRTYGKQEALRAQTGYFADAETERRWLDYNADFRAQSNFMKYAASPFGDPATSEASSDRFSVARGRQNDTLHAHWREIRRRSTGFADPAHPFRHQGSADINLYKTFLEQAHALLRSGGRMGFIIPSGLYSDHGTGSLRRLFLDRCQWEWLFGIENREGIFEIHRSFKFNPIIIQKGGTTTAIRTAFMRRKLEDWERAEEFATAYTRTQIDRFSPRSQAILEIQSAQDLQILERIYSNSVLLGDDGPDGWGIKYSREFDMTNDSKLFPPRTKWEEQGYRPDEYSRWLKGDWRPIAELWTVLGIDPSQVVPAAVELEDWLFDSTADPARRAAEAQFVHG
;
A
#
# COMPACT_ATOMS: atom_id res chain seq x y z
N THR A 1 4.23 12.06 31.35
CA THR A 1 4.38 11.16 30.20
C THR A 1 3.15 10.28 30.14
N ASN A 2 2.43 10.33 29.05
CA ASN A 2 1.24 9.54 28.86
C ASN A 2 1.64 8.06 28.79
N GLY A 3 0.89 7.17 29.44
CA GLY A 3 1.10 5.72 29.39
C GLY A 3 1.25 5.17 27.97
N VAL A 4 0.55 5.75 26.98
CA VAL A 4 0.68 5.48 25.54
C VAL A 4 2.13 5.49 25.05
N HIS A 5 2.89 6.51 25.39
CA HIS A 5 4.28 6.64 24.94
C HIS A 5 5.16 5.60 25.60
N TYR A 6 4.93 5.32 26.89
CA TYR A 6 5.70 4.34 27.64
C TYR A 6 5.48 2.91 27.08
N GLN A 7 4.24 2.51 26.85
CA GLN A 7 3.96 1.17 26.29
C GLN A 7 4.51 1.02 24.86
N LYS A 8 4.35 2.03 24.02
CA LYS A 8 4.91 2.05 22.67
C LYS A 8 6.44 1.98 22.69
N GLU A 9 7.08 2.72 23.59
CA GLU A 9 8.54 2.71 23.75
C GLU A 9 9.04 1.37 24.27
N ALA A 10 8.35 0.77 25.26
CA ALA A 10 8.69 -0.54 25.81
C ALA A 10 8.60 -1.64 24.73
N ARG A 11 7.51 -1.67 23.96
CA ARG A 11 7.35 -2.59 22.82
C ARG A 11 8.44 -2.38 21.76
N GLY A 12 8.73 -1.13 21.41
CA GLY A 12 9.78 -0.81 20.44
C GLY A 12 11.19 -1.18 20.92
N LYS A 13 11.45 -1.10 22.22
CA LYS A 13 12.71 -1.54 22.83
C LYS A 13 12.84 -3.06 22.77
N ALA A 14 11.82 -3.80 23.23
CA ALA A 14 11.79 -5.26 23.20
C ALA A 14 12.00 -5.82 21.78
N LEU A 15 11.33 -5.24 20.78
CA LEU A 15 11.50 -5.63 19.37
C LEU A 15 12.93 -5.36 18.86
N ARG A 16 13.55 -4.25 19.25
CA ARG A 16 14.94 -3.96 18.87
C ARG A 16 15.91 -4.93 19.51
N GLU A 17 15.76 -5.19 20.80
CA GLU A 17 16.62 -6.13 21.54
C GLU A 17 16.51 -7.55 20.97
N PHE A 18 15.31 -8.01 20.66
CA PHE A 18 15.10 -9.28 19.99
C PHE A 18 15.76 -9.31 18.59
N ALA A 19 15.55 -8.28 17.77
CA ALA A 19 16.08 -8.23 16.41
C ALA A 19 17.60 -8.12 16.35
N THR A 20 18.23 -7.34 17.24
CA THR A 20 19.69 -7.12 17.26
C THR A 20 20.47 -8.14 18.07
N GLY A 21 19.81 -8.88 18.94
CA GLY A 21 20.40 -9.96 19.73
C GLY A 21 20.02 -11.33 19.18
N ILE A 22 18.93 -11.88 19.69
CA ILE A 22 18.51 -13.28 19.47
C ILE A 22 18.37 -13.62 17.99
N LEU A 23 17.64 -12.80 17.20
CA LEU A 23 17.41 -13.09 15.79
C LEU A 23 18.68 -13.00 14.95
N GLN A 24 19.56 -11.99 15.20
CA GLN A 24 20.82 -11.88 14.48
C GLN A 24 21.78 -13.02 14.80
N GLU A 25 21.81 -13.47 16.04
CA GLU A 25 22.62 -14.61 16.46
C GLU A 25 22.16 -15.89 15.77
N ASP A 26 20.88 -16.20 15.82
CA ASP A 26 20.29 -17.38 15.15
C ASP A 26 20.53 -17.35 13.63
N LEU A 27 20.39 -16.20 12.99
CA LEU A 27 20.66 -16.06 11.56
C LEU A 27 22.14 -16.23 11.21
N ARG A 28 23.05 -15.77 12.06
CA ARG A 28 24.50 -16.01 11.89
C ARG A 28 24.82 -17.50 11.98
N ASP A 29 24.28 -18.18 12.99
CA ASP A 29 24.44 -19.61 13.17
C ASP A 29 23.87 -20.41 11.98
N CYS A 30 22.75 -19.95 11.42
CA CYS A 30 22.17 -20.53 10.21
C CYS A 30 23.07 -20.35 8.95
N LEU A 31 23.84 -19.27 8.87
CA LEU A 31 24.74 -19.01 7.77
C LEU A 31 26.10 -19.72 7.90
N GLU A 32 26.61 -19.85 9.13
CA GLU A 32 27.93 -20.41 9.45
C GLU A 32 27.89 -21.89 9.81
N GLY A 33 26.72 -22.40 10.23
CA GLY A 33 26.54 -23.78 10.66
C GLY A 33 26.33 -24.79 9.51
N PRO A 34 26.31 -26.10 9.83
CA PRO A 34 25.93 -27.13 8.86
C PRO A 34 24.53 -26.82 8.32
N SER A 35 24.37 -26.96 7.02
CA SER A 35 23.12 -26.64 6.31
C SER A 35 21.92 -27.16 7.07
N LEU A 36 20.90 -26.31 7.31
CA LEU A 36 19.58 -26.73 7.84
C LEU A 36 18.98 -27.90 7.05
N LEU A 37 19.53 -28.20 5.86
CA LEU A 37 19.21 -29.33 5.01
C LEU A 37 19.72 -30.68 5.57
N ASP A 38 20.74 -30.68 6.42
CA ASP A 38 21.33 -31.91 6.97
C ASP A 38 20.56 -32.47 8.18
N ARG A 39 19.61 -31.71 8.74
CA ARG A 39 18.65 -32.19 9.75
C ARG A 39 17.48 -32.94 9.11
N ARG A 40 17.79 -33.94 8.26
CA ARG A 40 16.83 -34.60 7.34
C ARG A 40 15.82 -35.53 7.98
N ASP A 41 15.99 -35.97 9.23
CA ASP A 41 15.37 -37.23 9.66
C ASP A 41 14.00 -37.14 10.34
N HIS A 42 13.40 -35.96 10.55
CA HIS A 42 12.16 -35.88 11.34
C HIS A 42 10.98 -35.14 10.70
N MET A 43 11.13 -34.61 9.50
CA MET A 43 10.00 -33.98 8.81
C MET A 43 9.19 -35.04 8.05
N ARG A 44 7.91 -35.24 8.44
CA ARG A 44 6.96 -35.94 7.56
C ARG A 44 7.04 -35.33 6.18
N ASN A 45 7.07 -36.20 5.16
CA ASN A 45 7.10 -35.76 3.78
C ASN A 45 5.85 -34.88 3.51
N ALA A 46 6.03 -33.57 3.43
CA ALA A 46 4.93 -32.61 3.21
C ALA A 46 4.14 -32.93 1.93
N THR A 47 4.80 -33.52 0.92
CA THR A 47 4.15 -34.02 -0.31
C THR A 47 3.14 -35.13 0.00
N GLN A 48 3.47 -36.07 0.90
CA GLN A 48 2.55 -37.13 1.29
C GLN A 48 1.36 -36.55 2.06
N VAL A 49 1.61 -35.67 3.02
CA VAL A 49 0.58 -34.99 3.81
C VAL A 49 -0.37 -34.18 2.91
N HIS A 50 0.17 -33.51 1.91
CA HIS A 50 -0.60 -32.79 0.91
C HIS A 50 -1.45 -33.74 0.04
N THR A 51 -0.90 -34.90 -0.38
CA THR A 51 -1.63 -35.91 -1.14
C THR A 51 -2.80 -36.48 -0.34
N GLU A 52 -2.61 -36.75 0.96
CA GLU A 52 -3.68 -37.18 1.85
C GLU A 52 -4.79 -36.12 1.97
N ALA A 53 -4.44 -34.85 2.14
CA ALA A 53 -5.40 -33.73 2.19
C ALA A 53 -6.18 -33.59 0.87
N LEU A 54 -5.52 -33.73 -0.27
CA LEU A 54 -6.15 -33.75 -1.61
C LEU A 54 -7.16 -34.89 -1.74
N GLY A 55 -6.82 -36.09 -1.28
CA GLY A 55 -7.71 -37.24 -1.32
C GLY A 55 -8.99 -37.05 -0.48
N LEU A 56 -8.89 -36.34 0.63
CA LEU A 56 -10.04 -35.97 1.45
C LEU A 56 -10.94 -34.95 0.74
N LEU A 57 -10.34 -33.94 0.11
CA LEU A 57 -11.07 -32.90 -0.61
C LEU A 57 -11.77 -33.46 -1.86
N ALA A 58 -11.12 -34.37 -2.60
CA ALA A 58 -11.70 -35.02 -3.75
C ALA A 58 -13.01 -35.74 -3.38
N ARG A 59 -13.02 -36.50 -2.26
CA ARG A 59 -14.22 -37.16 -1.75
C ARG A 59 -15.34 -36.17 -1.40
N LEU A 60 -15.00 -34.97 -0.91
CA LEU A 60 -15.96 -33.91 -0.65
C LEU A 60 -16.58 -33.37 -1.96
N HIS A 61 -15.76 -33.24 -3.00
CA HIS A 61 -16.22 -32.76 -4.33
C HIS A 61 -17.09 -33.80 -5.06
N ASP A 62 -16.90 -35.09 -4.80
CA ASP A 62 -17.72 -36.14 -5.38
C ASP A 62 -19.15 -36.18 -4.85
N LEU A 63 -19.43 -35.48 -3.75
CA LEU A 63 -20.80 -35.38 -3.22
C LEU A 63 -21.69 -34.52 -4.13
N PRO A 64 -22.99 -34.89 -4.28
CA PRO A 64 -23.95 -34.10 -5.04
C PRO A 64 -23.99 -32.63 -4.57
N VAL A 65 -24.03 -31.68 -5.52
CA VAL A 65 -24.09 -30.24 -5.21
C VAL A 65 -25.34 -29.88 -4.40
N GLN A 66 -26.41 -30.63 -4.55
CA GLN A 66 -27.70 -30.39 -3.89
C GLN A 66 -27.67 -30.72 -2.39
N ASP A 67 -26.69 -31.48 -1.92
CA ASP A 67 -26.58 -31.84 -0.50
C ASP A 67 -25.56 -30.95 0.23
N ALA A 68 -25.92 -29.66 0.37
CA ALA A 68 -25.07 -28.68 1.06
C ALA A 68 -24.85 -29.01 2.55
N ALA A 69 -25.84 -29.62 3.21
CA ALA A 69 -25.76 -29.99 4.62
C ALA A 69 -24.75 -31.14 4.84
N GLU A 70 -24.79 -32.15 3.98
CA GLU A 70 -23.84 -33.27 4.02
C GLU A 70 -22.42 -32.80 3.71
N ARG A 71 -22.24 -31.97 2.69
CA ARG A 71 -20.93 -31.36 2.39
C ARG A 71 -20.39 -30.56 3.56
N ALA A 72 -21.19 -29.73 4.19
CA ALA A 72 -20.78 -28.95 5.36
C ALA A 72 -20.41 -29.84 6.54
N ARG A 73 -21.13 -30.97 6.75
CA ARG A 73 -20.83 -31.95 7.79
C ARG A 73 -19.50 -32.66 7.50
N MET A 74 -19.29 -33.17 6.31
CA MET A 74 -18.04 -33.82 5.91
C MET A 74 -16.85 -32.88 5.97
N TYR A 75 -17.00 -31.66 5.48
CA TYR A 75 -15.97 -30.63 5.57
C TYR A 75 -15.50 -30.44 7.03
N ARG A 76 -16.44 -30.26 7.96
CA ARG A 76 -16.10 -30.05 9.37
C ARG A 76 -15.54 -31.28 10.05
N SER A 77 -16.18 -32.45 9.87
CA SER A 77 -15.87 -33.68 10.64
C SER A 77 -14.72 -34.50 10.03
N GLN A 78 -14.51 -34.45 8.73
CA GLN A 78 -13.50 -35.27 8.08
C GLN A 78 -12.30 -34.44 7.58
N LEU A 79 -12.51 -33.30 6.88
CA LEU A 79 -11.42 -32.50 6.33
C LEU A 79 -10.73 -31.68 7.43
N LEU A 80 -11.48 -30.80 8.11
CA LEU A 80 -10.90 -29.93 9.15
C LEU A 80 -10.38 -30.71 10.36
N ALA A 81 -10.92 -31.92 10.61
CA ALA A 81 -10.46 -32.79 11.67
C ALA A 81 -9.26 -33.66 11.28
N ALA A 82 -8.95 -33.79 10.00
CA ALA A 82 -7.89 -34.65 9.50
C ALA A 82 -6.49 -34.18 9.98
N PRO A 83 -5.63 -35.08 10.48
CA PRO A 83 -4.28 -34.73 10.93
C PRO A 83 -3.45 -34.09 9.81
N ALA A 84 -3.56 -34.59 8.58
CA ALA A 84 -2.87 -34.04 7.42
C ALA A 84 -3.25 -32.59 7.14
N TRP A 85 -4.55 -32.29 7.15
CA TRP A 85 -5.05 -30.92 6.97
C TRP A 85 -4.55 -29.98 8.07
N ARG A 86 -4.69 -30.41 9.33
CA ARG A 86 -4.25 -29.60 10.49
C ARG A 86 -2.75 -29.32 10.47
N GLN A 87 -1.95 -30.30 10.09
CA GLN A 87 -0.51 -30.14 10.01
C GLN A 87 -0.11 -29.08 8.95
N LEU A 88 -0.72 -29.14 7.75
CA LEU A 88 -0.48 -28.15 6.69
C LEU A 88 -0.95 -26.76 7.14
N LYS A 89 -2.17 -26.68 7.65
CA LYS A 89 -2.72 -25.40 8.12
C LYS A 89 -1.85 -24.80 9.22
N SER A 90 -1.45 -25.56 10.19
CA SER A 90 -0.58 -25.13 11.30
C SER A 90 0.76 -24.59 10.80
N ALA A 91 1.39 -25.25 9.83
CA ALA A 91 2.65 -24.78 9.24
C ALA A 91 2.47 -23.47 8.45
N MET A 92 1.37 -23.33 7.71
CA MET A 92 1.04 -22.13 6.95
C MET A 92 0.62 -20.98 7.88
N ASP A 93 -0.15 -21.27 8.92
CA ASP A 93 -0.53 -20.31 9.96
C ASP A 93 0.68 -19.76 10.69
N LEU A 94 1.62 -20.63 11.08
CA LEU A 94 2.87 -20.22 11.73
C LEU A 94 3.68 -19.26 10.87
N TRP A 95 3.80 -19.53 9.56
CA TRP A 95 4.46 -18.66 8.62
C TRP A 95 3.84 -17.25 8.59
N CYS A 96 2.50 -17.17 8.50
CA CYS A 96 1.80 -15.89 8.51
C CYS A 96 1.89 -15.21 9.88
N ALA A 97 1.79 -15.97 10.97
CA ALA A 97 1.84 -15.47 12.35
C ALA A 97 3.15 -14.76 12.67
N CYS A 98 4.29 -15.16 12.05
CA CYS A 98 5.57 -14.47 12.23
C CYS A 98 5.48 -12.95 11.98
N TRP A 99 4.62 -12.51 11.07
CA TRP A 99 4.44 -11.10 10.73
C TRP A 99 3.60 -10.32 11.73
N PHE A 100 2.78 -11.03 12.51
CA PHE A 100 1.82 -10.46 13.46
C PHE A 100 2.16 -10.82 14.90
N TRP A 101 3.40 -11.24 15.15
CA TRP A 101 3.85 -11.72 16.46
C TRP A 101 3.85 -10.57 17.48
N PRO A 102 3.18 -10.74 18.64
CA PRO A 102 3.12 -9.69 19.66
C PRO A 102 4.46 -9.50 20.36
N ALA A 103 4.76 -8.25 20.71
CA ALA A 103 6.00 -7.91 21.40
C ALA A 103 6.10 -8.52 22.81
N GLU A 104 4.97 -8.86 23.39
CA GLU A 104 4.86 -9.48 24.72
C GLU A 104 5.22 -10.96 24.74
N SER A 105 5.23 -11.62 23.58
CA SER A 105 5.50 -13.06 23.40
C SER A 105 6.77 -13.33 22.59
N LEU A 106 7.72 -12.39 22.55
CA LEU A 106 8.96 -12.53 21.79
C LEU A 106 9.88 -13.65 22.31
N ASP A 107 9.76 -14.01 23.58
CA ASP A 107 10.47 -15.12 24.21
C ASP A 107 10.13 -16.49 23.58
N VAL A 108 8.94 -16.62 23.01
CA VAL A 108 8.46 -17.83 22.32
C VAL A 108 8.33 -17.62 20.81
N ALA A 109 8.86 -16.53 20.27
CA ALA A 109 8.79 -16.24 18.84
C ALA A 109 9.56 -17.30 18.02
N PRO A 110 9.03 -17.70 16.85
CA PRO A 110 9.74 -18.64 15.98
C PRO A 110 11.01 -18.00 15.43
N LEU A 111 12.10 -18.73 15.48
CA LEU A 111 13.37 -18.37 14.86
C LEU A 111 13.56 -19.15 13.56
N PRO A 112 14.37 -18.68 12.62
CA PRO A 112 14.71 -19.44 11.42
C PRO A 112 15.15 -20.89 11.69
N SER A 113 15.95 -21.13 12.71
CA SER A 113 16.41 -22.47 13.13
C SER A 113 15.28 -23.35 13.65
N THR A 114 14.26 -22.80 14.28
CA THR A 114 13.18 -23.54 14.96
C THR A 114 11.87 -23.59 14.18
N LEU A 115 11.76 -22.85 13.06
CA LEU A 115 10.50 -22.70 12.32
C LEU A 115 9.92 -24.04 11.85
N ALA A 116 10.79 -24.98 11.44
CA ALA A 116 10.35 -26.29 10.95
C ALA A 116 9.84 -27.23 12.06
N GLN A 117 10.25 -26.99 13.31
CA GLN A 117 9.86 -27.75 14.49
C GLN A 117 9.64 -26.80 15.66
N PRO A 118 8.53 -26.03 15.65
CA PRO A 118 8.25 -25.07 16.70
C PRO A 118 7.99 -25.75 18.04
N SER A 119 8.31 -25.06 19.13
CA SER A 119 7.92 -25.52 20.47
C SER A 119 6.40 -25.52 20.60
N ALA A 120 5.87 -26.27 21.58
CA ALA A 120 4.44 -26.27 21.87
C ALA A 120 3.92 -24.85 22.23
N GLN A 121 4.73 -24.05 22.90
CA GLN A 121 4.39 -22.66 23.24
C GLN A 121 4.36 -21.76 22.00
N THR A 122 5.36 -21.89 21.13
CA THR A 122 5.40 -21.18 19.83
C THR A 122 4.17 -21.52 19.00
N GLN A 123 3.82 -22.80 18.92
CA GLN A 123 2.65 -23.25 18.16
C GLN A 123 1.34 -22.72 18.75
N ALA A 124 1.18 -22.77 20.06
CA ALA A 124 -0.02 -22.24 20.73
C ALA A 124 -0.21 -20.75 20.49
N GLU A 125 0.87 -19.96 20.49
CA GLU A 125 0.79 -18.54 20.17
C GLU A 125 0.47 -18.30 18.69
N ALA A 126 1.05 -19.07 17.78
CA ALA A 126 0.70 -19.02 16.35
C ALA A 126 -0.78 -19.33 16.11
N ASP A 127 -1.31 -20.36 16.76
CA ASP A 127 -2.72 -20.74 16.67
C ASP A 127 -3.64 -19.64 17.21
N ARG A 128 -3.24 -18.95 18.28
CA ARG A 128 -3.97 -17.80 18.84
C ARG A 128 -4.02 -16.63 17.84
N ILE A 129 -2.89 -16.32 17.21
CA ILE A 129 -2.79 -15.27 16.19
C ILE A 129 -3.65 -15.65 14.98
N ALA A 130 -3.53 -16.89 14.50
CA ALA A 130 -4.28 -17.40 13.37
C ALA A 130 -5.80 -17.39 13.62
N ALA A 131 -6.25 -17.73 14.82
CA ALA A 131 -7.66 -17.66 15.22
C ALA A 131 -8.19 -16.22 15.21
N LYS A 132 -7.38 -15.24 15.68
CA LYS A 132 -7.72 -13.80 15.67
C LYS A 132 -7.83 -13.27 14.25
N LEU A 133 -6.84 -13.54 13.40
CA LEU A 133 -6.70 -12.94 12.06
C LEU A 133 -7.37 -13.77 10.95
N ARG A 134 -7.71 -15.03 11.22
CA ARG A 134 -8.40 -15.94 10.30
C ARG A 134 -7.67 -16.07 8.97
N PHE A 135 -6.38 -16.45 9.02
CA PHE A 135 -5.57 -16.65 7.81
C PHE A 135 -6.26 -17.58 6.83
N PHE A 136 -6.22 -17.21 5.55
CA PHE A 136 -6.78 -17.97 4.45
C PHE A 136 -5.66 -18.41 3.51
N HIS A 137 -5.56 -19.71 3.28
CA HIS A 137 -4.51 -20.31 2.46
C HIS A 137 -5.11 -20.88 1.18
N TRP A 138 -4.93 -20.16 0.08
CA TRP A 138 -5.52 -20.53 -1.21
C TRP A 138 -5.17 -21.95 -1.65
N GLU A 139 -3.92 -22.35 -1.45
CA GLU A 139 -3.41 -23.69 -1.83
C GLU A 139 -4.02 -24.80 -0.98
N LEU A 140 -4.43 -24.50 0.24
CA LEU A 140 -5.08 -25.43 1.15
C LEU A 140 -6.58 -25.51 0.91
N GLU A 141 -7.22 -24.38 0.59
CA GLU A 141 -8.65 -24.31 0.33
C GLU A 141 -9.01 -24.80 -1.08
N PHE A 142 -8.11 -24.62 -2.06
CA PHE A 142 -8.29 -25.02 -3.46
C PHE A 142 -7.11 -25.88 -3.98
N PRO A 143 -6.79 -26.99 -3.31
CA PRO A 143 -5.60 -27.76 -3.64
C PRO A 143 -5.68 -28.42 -5.03
N ASP A 144 -6.87 -28.62 -5.58
CA ASP A 144 -7.11 -29.11 -6.94
C ASP A 144 -6.75 -28.08 -8.00
N VAL A 145 -6.89 -26.79 -7.69
CA VAL A 145 -6.51 -25.67 -8.55
C VAL A 145 -4.99 -25.47 -8.57
N PHE A 146 -4.29 -25.76 -7.46
CA PHE A 146 -2.87 -25.47 -7.29
C PHE A 146 -1.97 -26.72 -7.29
N ARG A 147 -2.34 -27.77 -8.05
CA ARG A 147 -1.65 -29.08 -8.05
C ARG A 147 -0.24 -29.07 -8.62
N ALA A 148 0.03 -28.20 -9.60
CA ALA A 148 1.30 -28.17 -10.34
C ALA A 148 1.81 -26.74 -10.53
N ALA A 149 3.10 -26.62 -10.83
CA ALA A 149 3.69 -25.34 -11.20
C ALA A 149 2.97 -24.74 -12.42
N GLY A 150 2.57 -23.48 -12.31
CA GLY A 150 1.82 -22.78 -13.37
C GLY A 150 0.31 -23.02 -13.38
N SER A 151 -0.23 -23.86 -12.47
CA SER A 151 -1.68 -23.98 -12.24
C SER A 151 -2.23 -22.73 -11.54
N GLY A 152 -3.55 -22.60 -11.49
CA GLY A 152 -4.25 -21.46 -10.94
C GLY A 152 -5.67 -21.37 -11.51
N PHE A 153 -6.40 -20.36 -11.10
CA PHE A 153 -7.77 -20.13 -11.56
C PHE A 153 -7.82 -19.72 -13.04
N ASP A 154 -8.88 -20.13 -13.73
CA ASP A 154 -9.17 -19.71 -15.11
C ASP A 154 -9.68 -18.28 -15.16
N ALA A 155 -10.49 -17.88 -14.16
CA ALA A 155 -11.07 -16.55 -14.06
C ALA A 155 -11.22 -16.12 -12.61
N ILE A 156 -11.00 -14.82 -12.34
CA ILE A 156 -11.27 -14.20 -11.06
C ILE A 156 -12.09 -12.93 -11.33
N LEU A 157 -13.27 -12.86 -10.70
CA LEU A 157 -14.16 -11.69 -10.78
C LEU A 157 -14.35 -11.09 -9.40
N GLY A 158 -14.37 -9.76 -9.31
CA GLY A 158 -14.59 -9.12 -8.02
C GLY A 158 -14.74 -7.60 -8.06
N ASN A 159 -15.27 -7.10 -6.96
CA ASN A 159 -15.26 -5.69 -6.61
C ASN A 159 -14.52 -5.58 -5.26
N PRO A 160 -13.21 -5.33 -5.28
CA PRO A 160 -12.42 -5.28 -4.05
C PRO A 160 -12.74 -4.02 -3.25
N PRO A 161 -12.48 -4.00 -1.94
CA PRO A 161 -12.59 -2.78 -1.16
C PRO A 161 -11.60 -1.72 -1.66
N TRP A 162 -12.02 -0.44 -1.63
CA TRP A 162 -11.19 0.69 -2.11
C TRP A 162 -10.51 1.46 -0.99
N ASP A 163 -10.59 0.93 0.22
CA ASP A 163 -10.05 1.56 1.41
C ASP A 163 -8.52 1.51 1.46
N ILE A 164 -7.95 2.48 2.14
CA ILE A 164 -6.53 2.50 2.46
C ILE A 164 -6.32 1.69 3.75
N ALA A 165 -5.41 0.72 3.70
CA ALA A 165 -5.06 -0.11 4.85
C ALA A 165 -4.23 0.68 5.87
N LYS A 166 -4.90 1.52 6.67
CA LYS A 166 -4.28 2.28 7.76
C LYS A 166 -5.24 2.46 8.94
N PRO A 167 -4.71 2.64 10.16
CA PRO A 167 -5.55 2.88 11.33
C PRO A 167 -6.44 4.11 11.13
N ASN A 168 -7.71 3.97 11.47
CA ASN A 168 -8.68 5.05 11.42
C ASN A 168 -9.24 5.34 12.82
N SER A 169 -8.82 6.45 13.41
CA SER A 169 -9.25 6.82 14.76
C SER A 169 -10.75 7.06 14.84
N LYS A 170 -11.37 7.59 13.78
CA LYS A 170 -12.82 7.80 13.75
C LYS A 170 -13.60 6.50 13.78
N GLU A 171 -13.10 5.47 13.12
CA GLU A 171 -13.71 4.13 13.15
C GLU A 171 -13.54 3.47 14.52
N PHE A 172 -12.32 3.50 15.06
CA PHE A 172 -12.02 2.86 16.35
C PHE A 172 -12.79 3.51 17.50
N PHE A 173 -12.68 4.84 17.67
CA PHE A 173 -13.25 5.54 18.81
C PHE A 173 -14.75 5.81 18.72
N SER A 174 -15.37 5.72 17.53
CA SER A 174 -16.83 5.87 17.42
C SER A 174 -17.61 4.76 18.13
N ASN A 175 -16.96 3.62 18.40
CA ASN A 175 -17.54 2.57 19.23
C ASN A 175 -17.56 2.91 20.73
N LEU A 176 -16.72 3.85 21.17
CA LEU A 176 -16.68 4.35 22.55
C LEU A 176 -17.47 5.64 22.69
N ASP A 177 -17.38 6.51 21.70
CA ASP A 177 -18.04 7.79 21.64
C ASP A 177 -18.65 8.02 20.26
N PRO A 178 -19.98 7.89 20.10
CA PRO A 178 -20.66 8.07 18.82
C PRO A 178 -20.43 9.45 18.18
N LEU A 179 -20.17 10.49 18.98
CA LEU A 179 -19.91 11.84 18.51
C LEU A 179 -18.50 12.04 17.98
N TYR A 180 -17.57 11.11 18.24
CA TYR A 180 -16.16 11.22 17.84
C TYR A 180 -15.99 11.46 16.33
N ARG A 181 -16.89 10.97 15.48
CA ARG A 181 -16.85 11.22 14.03
C ARG A 181 -17.02 12.67 13.64
N THR A 182 -17.68 13.46 14.48
CA THR A 182 -17.97 14.88 14.26
C THR A 182 -16.86 15.79 14.73
N TYR A 183 -15.93 15.29 15.57
CA TYR A 183 -14.88 16.08 16.17
C TYR A 183 -13.87 16.57 15.14
N GLY A 184 -13.47 17.83 15.30
CA GLY A 184 -12.32 18.40 14.62
C GLY A 184 -11.01 17.76 15.09
N LYS A 185 -9.93 17.89 14.31
CA LYS A 185 -8.64 17.23 14.59
C LYS A 185 -8.12 17.46 16.02
N GLN A 186 -8.20 18.69 16.52
CA GLN A 186 -7.70 19.05 17.86
C GLN A 186 -8.58 18.49 18.99
N GLU A 187 -9.88 18.52 18.80
CA GLU A 187 -10.86 17.95 19.72
C GLU A 187 -10.71 16.43 19.80
N ALA A 188 -10.60 15.77 18.66
CA ALA A 188 -10.36 14.33 18.57
C ALA A 188 -9.08 13.91 19.33
N LEU A 189 -7.98 14.65 19.18
CA LEU A 189 -6.74 14.38 19.90
C LEU A 189 -6.88 14.56 21.43
N ARG A 190 -7.63 15.57 21.89
CA ARG A 190 -7.94 15.76 23.33
C ARG A 190 -8.80 14.63 23.86
N ALA A 191 -9.83 14.24 23.11
CA ALA A 191 -10.71 13.14 23.49
C ALA A 191 -9.92 11.81 23.59
N GLN A 192 -9.04 11.52 22.63
CA GLN A 192 -8.15 10.34 22.70
C GLN A 192 -7.31 10.33 23.99
N THR A 193 -6.72 11.46 24.36
CA THR A 193 -5.93 11.57 25.60
C THR A 193 -6.77 11.21 26.82
N GLY A 194 -8.05 11.62 26.83
CA GLY A 194 -9.00 11.26 27.88
C GLY A 194 -9.33 9.77 27.92
N TYR A 195 -9.57 9.15 26.75
CA TYR A 195 -9.88 7.71 26.65
C TYR A 195 -8.70 6.83 27.09
N PHE A 196 -7.47 7.28 26.88
CA PHE A 196 -6.27 6.57 27.31
C PHE A 196 -5.98 6.63 28.83
N ALA A 197 -6.83 7.29 29.61
CA ALA A 197 -6.84 7.11 31.06
C ALA A 197 -7.26 5.67 31.44
N ASP A 198 -8.06 5.01 30.58
CA ASP A 198 -8.34 3.60 30.67
C ASP A 198 -7.24 2.78 29.94
N ALA A 199 -6.46 2.01 30.71
CA ALA A 199 -5.35 1.22 30.20
C ALA A 199 -5.79 0.14 29.18
N GLU A 200 -7.01 -0.39 29.31
CA GLU A 200 -7.54 -1.39 28.37
C GLU A 200 -7.86 -0.74 27.02
N THR A 201 -8.45 0.43 27.00
CA THR A 201 -8.71 1.19 25.78
C THR A 201 -7.41 1.59 25.09
N GLU A 202 -6.39 2.01 25.84
CA GLU A 202 -5.06 2.28 25.31
C GLU A 202 -4.45 1.03 24.68
N ARG A 203 -4.49 -0.11 25.37
CA ARG A 203 -3.96 -1.37 24.86
C ARG A 203 -4.65 -1.79 23.58
N ARG A 204 -5.98 -1.74 23.51
CA ARG A 204 -6.77 -2.07 22.31
C ARG A 204 -6.42 -1.16 21.13
N TRP A 205 -6.20 0.13 21.37
CA TRP A 205 -5.76 1.07 20.35
C TRP A 205 -4.34 0.76 19.83
N LEU A 206 -3.43 0.39 20.74
CA LEU A 206 -2.07 0.00 20.36
C LEU A 206 -2.06 -1.31 19.54
N ASP A 207 -2.88 -2.29 19.94
CA ASP A 207 -3.01 -3.55 19.21
C ASP A 207 -3.62 -3.33 17.83
N TYR A 208 -4.66 -2.49 17.72
CA TYR A 208 -5.25 -2.10 16.43
C TYR A 208 -4.21 -1.45 15.50
N ASN A 209 -3.40 -0.52 16.00
CA ASN A 209 -2.32 0.09 15.22
C ASN A 209 -1.22 -0.92 14.86
N ALA A 210 -0.89 -1.83 15.77
CA ALA A 210 0.11 -2.87 15.54
C ALA A 210 -0.31 -3.83 14.42
N ASP A 211 -1.59 -4.24 14.38
CA ASP A 211 -2.13 -5.10 13.33
C ASP A 211 -1.98 -4.45 11.94
N PHE A 212 -2.34 -3.15 11.77
CA PHE A 212 -2.13 -2.43 10.51
C PHE A 212 -0.65 -2.27 10.16
N ARG A 213 0.21 -2.06 11.16
CA ARG A 213 1.64 -1.96 10.93
C ARG A 213 2.23 -3.30 10.48
N ALA A 214 1.81 -4.39 11.10
CA ALA A 214 2.20 -5.75 10.73
C ALA A 214 1.75 -6.08 9.31
N GLN A 215 0.50 -5.78 8.96
CA GLN A 215 -0.02 -5.94 7.61
C GLN A 215 0.79 -5.13 6.58
N SER A 216 1.12 -3.88 6.89
CA SER A 216 1.96 -3.04 6.02
C SER A 216 3.37 -3.62 5.86
N ASN A 217 3.96 -4.16 6.92
CA ASN A 217 5.27 -4.80 6.87
C ASN A 217 5.21 -6.08 6.03
N PHE A 218 4.20 -6.92 6.21
CA PHE A 218 3.98 -8.11 5.40
C PHE A 218 3.94 -7.75 3.90
N MET A 219 3.12 -6.78 3.51
CA MET A 219 2.98 -6.37 2.11
C MET A 219 4.28 -5.80 1.52
N LYS A 220 5.09 -5.14 2.33
CA LYS A 220 6.34 -4.53 1.85
C LYS A 220 7.52 -5.49 1.80
N TYR A 221 7.60 -6.39 2.75
CA TYR A 221 8.84 -7.13 3.02
C TYR A 221 8.71 -8.65 2.86
N ALA A 222 7.51 -9.23 2.79
CA ALA A 222 7.38 -10.68 2.74
C ALA A 222 7.96 -11.30 1.45
N ALA A 223 8.07 -10.52 0.38
CA ALA A 223 8.76 -10.94 -0.84
C ALA A 223 10.29 -11.03 -0.68
N SER A 224 10.86 -10.22 0.21
CA SER A 224 12.30 -10.14 0.50
C SER A 224 12.50 -9.94 2.01
N PRO A 225 12.20 -10.95 2.84
CA PRO A 225 12.13 -10.81 4.30
C PRO A 225 13.47 -10.48 4.95
N PHE A 226 14.57 -10.70 4.26
CA PHE A 226 15.93 -10.40 4.74
C PHE A 226 16.54 -9.17 4.08
N GLY A 227 15.78 -8.42 3.30
CA GLY A 227 16.20 -7.25 2.54
C GLY A 227 16.23 -7.51 1.03
N ASP A 228 16.07 -6.44 0.24
CA ASP A 228 16.14 -6.51 -1.21
C ASP A 228 17.61 -6.43 -1.66
N PRO A 229 18.13 -7.45 -2.36
CA PRO A 229 19.52 -7.43 -2.86
C PRO A 229 19.81 -6.22 -3.77
N ALA A 230 18.81 -5.76 -4.54
CA ALA A 230 18.98 -4.64 -5.47
C ALA A 230 19.09 -3.27 -4.77
N THR A 231 18.56 -3.14 -3.55
CA THR A 231 18.57 -1.87 -2.80
C THR A 231 19.60 -1.84 -1.67
N SER A 232 20.26 -2.97 -1.38
CA SER A 232 21.08 -3.16 -0.19
C SER A 232 22.37 -2.34 -0.15
N GLU A 233 22.83 -1.80 -1.28
CA GLU A 233 24.08 -0.98 -1.32
C GLU A 233 23.86 0.48 -0.91
N ALA A 234 22.65 1.00 -1.06
CA ALA A 234 22.36 2.43 -0.89
C ALA A 234 21.39 2.76 0.23
N SER A 235 20.66 1.80 0.80
CA SER A 235 19.62 2.11 1.75
C SER A 235 20.01 1.81 3.19
N SER A 236 19.71 2.77 4.04
CA SER A 236 19.59 2.63 5.50
C SER A 236 18.38 1.74 5.86
N ASP A 237 18.14 0.65 5.11
CA ASP A 237 17.04 -0.26 5.46
C ASP A 237 17.38 -0.95 6.78
N ARG A 238 16.74 -0.44 7.84
CA ARG A 238 16.93 -0.87 9.22
C ARG A 238 16.49 -2.33 9.46
N PHE A 239 15.85 -2.95 8.47
CA PHE A 239 15.35 -4.33 8.53
C PHE A 239 16.23 -5.33 7.77
N SER A 240 17.25 -4.88 7.05
CA SER A 240 18.19 -5.78 6.39
C SER A 240 19.09 -6.44 7.44
N VAL A 241 18.89 -7.72 7.68
CA VAL A 241 19.68 -8.51 8.65
C VAL A 241 21.02 -8.94 8.05
N ALA A 242 21.05 -9.13 6.73
CA ALA A 242 22.25 -9.49 5.97
C ALA A 242 22.32 -8.64 4.70
N ARG A 243 23.47 -8.65 4.01
CA ARG A 243 23.69 -7.86 2.80
C ARG A 243 24.12 -8.70 1.60
N GLY A 244 23.69 -8.30 0.41
CA GLY A 244 24.10 -8.91 -0.84
C GLY A 244 23.81 -10.41 -0.91
N ARG A 245 24.83 -11.21 -1.27
CA ARG A 245 24.70 -12.66 -1.44
C ARG A 245 24.20 -13.43 -0.20
N GLN A 246 24.42 -12.88 0.99
CA GLN A 246 23.92 -13.49 2.23
C GLN A 246 22.40 -13.44 2.29
N ASN A 247 21.76 -12.34 1.84
CA ASN A 247 20.31 -12.25 1.76
C ASN A 247 19.73 -13.28 0.79
N ASP A 248 20.37 -13.49 -0.36
CA ASP A 248 19.95 -14.51 -1.34
C ASP A 248 20.04 -15.92 -0.74
N THR A 249 21.11 -16.20 -0.01
CA THR A 249 21.30 -17.49 0.68
C THR A 249 20.24 -17.72 1.74
N LEU A 250 20.01 -16.74 2.62
CA LEU A 250 18.97 -16.80 3.66
C LEU A 250 17.57 -16.96 3.05
N HIS A 251 17.28 -16.21 1.99
CA HIS A 251 16.00 -16.31 1.29
C HIS A 251 15.80 -17.69 0.64
N ALA A 252 16.84 -18.24 0.02
CA ALA A 252 16.79 -19.58 -0.56
C ALA A 252 16.54 -20.66 0.50
N HIS A 253 17.26 -20.62 1.63
CA HIS A 253 17.04 -21.50 2.76
C HIS A 253 15.64 -21.40 3.34
N TRP A 254 15.15 -20.18 3.53
CA TRP A 254 13.82 -19.91 4.05
C TRP A 254 12.71 -20.46 3.14
N ARG A 255 12.84 -20.28 1.84
CA ARG A 255 11.91 -20.84 0.85
C ARG A 255 11.94 -22.37 0.84
N GLU A 256 13.10 -22.97 0.98
CA GLU A 256 13.23 -24.44 1.05
C GLU A 256 12.62 -25.00 2.34
N ILE A 257 12.84 -24.36 3.48
CA ILE A 257 12.19 -24.73 4.75
C ILE A 257 10.67 -24.66 4.60
N ARG A 258 10.15 -23.57 4.05
CA ARG A 258 8.73 -23.39 3.79
C ARG A 258 8.18 -24.48 2.87
N ARG A 259 8.86 -24.76 1.76
CA ARG A 259 8.47 -25.82 0.82
C ARG A 259 8.39 -27.19 1.50
N ARG A 260 9.34 -27.50 2.35
CA ARG A 260 9.36 -28.78 3.09
C ARG A 260 8.25 -28.87 4.13
N SER A 261 7.97 -27.77 4.81
CA SER A 261 6.95 -27.72 5.86
C SER A 261 5.53 -27.75 5.31
N THR A 262 5.28 -27.12 4.18
CA THR A 262 3.93 -26.94 3.62
C THR A 262 3.66 -27.74 2.34
N GLY A 263 4.68 -28.28 1.70
CA GLY A 263 4.57 -28.87 0.36
C GLY A 263 4.55 -27.85 -0.77
N PHE A 264 4.47 -26.57 -0.46
CA PHE A 264 4.43 -25.47 -1.42
C PHE A 264 5.67 -24.58 -1.31
N ALA A 265 6.22 -24.19 -2.45
CA ALA A 265 7.08 -23.03 -2.55
C ALA A 265 6.32 -21.98 -3.33
N ASP A 266 6.05 -20.86 -2.70
CA ASP A 266 5.53 -19.70 -3.40
C ASP A 266 6.68 -19.03 -4.17
N PRO A 267 6.77 -19.23 -5.50
CA PRO A 267 7.90 -18.71 -6.29
C PRO A 267 7.83 -17.20 -6.47
N ALA A 268 6.66 -16.60 -6.26
CA ALA A 268 6.42 -15.18 -6.46
C ALA A 268 5.48 -14.68 -5.40
N HIS A 269 6.02 -14.04 -4.37
CA HIS A 269 5.20 -13.29 -3.44
C HIS A 269 4.37 -12.25 -4.21
N PRO A 270 3.04 -12.16 -4.01
CA PRO A 270 2.18 -11.30 -4.81
C PRO A 270 2.54 -9.81 -4.69
N PHE A 271 2.87 -9.31 -3.52
CA PHE A 271 2.94 -7.87 -3.23
C PHE A 271 4.26 -7.19 -3.60
N ARG A 272 4.74 -7.36 -4.84
CA ARG A 272 5.96 -6.72 -5.37
C ARG A 272 5.70 -5.40 -6.09
N HIS A 273 4.45 -5.14 -6.47
CA HIS A 273 4.08 -4.04 -7.36
C HIS A 273 3.21 -2.96 -6.71
N GLN A 274 3.19 -2.91 -5.37
CA GLN A 274 2.35 -1.95 -4.64
C GLN A 274 2.86 -0.49 -4.69
N GLY A 275 4.12 -0.29 -5.04
CA GLY A 275 4.75 1.04 -5.05
C GLY A 275 5.04 1.58 -3.66
N SER A 276 5.42 2.86 -3.58
CA SER A 276 5.82 3.54 -2.33
C SER A 276 4.68 4.26 -1.60
N ALA A 277 3.51 4.40 -2.22
CA ALA A 277 2.34 5.06 -1.64
C ALA A 277 1.67 4.21 -0.55
N ASP A 278 0.71 4.80 0.17
CA ASP A 278 -0.15 4.08 1.11
C ASP A 278 -0.76 2.84 0.44
N ILE A 279 -0.85 1.76 1.20
CA ILE A 279 -1.42 0.50 0.72
C ILE A 279 -2.92 0.68 0.57
N ASN A 280 -3.39 0.63 -0.67
CA ASN A 280 -4.80 0.60 -0.98
C ASN A 280 -5.23 -0.82 -1.29
N LEU A 281 -6.33 -1.29 -0.69
CA LEU A 281 -6.74 -2.69 -0.74
C LEU A 281 -7.03 -3.17 -2.16
N TYR A 282 -7.64 -2.36 -3.04
CA TYR A 282 -7.90 -2.80 -4.41
C TYR A 282 -6.60 -3.17 -5.16
N LYS A 283 -5.50 -2.48 -4.89
CA LYS A 283 -4.19 -2.79 -5.51
C LYS A 283 -3.67 -4.15 -5.07
N THR A 284 -3.84 -4.47 -3.79
CA THR A 284 -3.42 -5.76 -3.25
C THR A 284 -4.27 -6.90 -3.81
N PHE A 285 -5.59 -6.69 -3.95
CA PHE A 285 -6.48 -7.66 -4.58
C PHE A 285 -6.12 -7.92 -6.05
N LEU A 286 -5.79 -6.89 -6.82
CA LEU A 286 -5.37 -7.03 -8.21
C LEU A 286 -4.08 -7.83 -8.35
N GLU A 287 -3.09 -7.55 -7.51
CA GLU A 287 -1.81 -8.26 -7.54
C GLU A 287 -1.97 -9.71 -7.04
N GLN A 288 -2.80 -9.93 -6.01
CA GLN A 288 -3.16 -11.26 -5.54
C GLN A 288 -3.89 -12.07 -6.64
N ALA A 289 -4.86 -11.47 -7.31
CA ALA A 289 -5.57 -12.10 -8.41
C ALA A 289 -4.61 -12.49 -9.55
N HIS A 290 -3.69 -11.59 -9.89
CA HIS A 290 -2.64 -11.92 -10.86
C HIS A 290 -1.78 -13.13 -10.42
N ALA A 291 -1.43 -13.23 -9.13
CA ALA A 291 -0.67 -14.36 -8.61
C ALA A 291 -1.46 -15.67 -8.71
N LEU A 292 -2.75 -15.65 -8.38
CA LEU A 292 -3.63 -16.82 -8.33
C LEU A 292 -4.13 -17.30 -9.69
N LEU A 293 -4.09 -16.49 -10.73
CA LEU A 293 -4.46 -16.91 -12.09
C LEU A 293 -3.40 -17.82 -12.70
N ARG A 294 -3.84 -18.83 -13.47
CA ARG A 294 -2.97 -19.54 -14.40
C ARG A 294 -2.59 -18.65 -15.60
N SER A 295 -1.58 -19.05 -16.35
CA SER A 295 -1.28 -18.40 -17.62
C SER A 295 -2.48 -18.51 -18.58
N GLY A 296 -2.84 -17.41 -19.23
CA GLY A 296 -4.05 -17.31 -20.06
C GLY A 296 -5.36 -17.11 -19.29
N GLY A 297 -5.33 -17.21 -17.96
CA GLY A 297 -6.49 -16.88 -17.11
C GLY A 297 -6.79 -15.39 -17.11
N ARG A 298 -8.05 -15.02 -16.86
CA ARG A 298 -8.55 -13.63 -16.92
C ARG A 298 -9.02 -13.13 -15.56
N MET A 299 -8.78 -11.85 -15.28
CA MET A 299 -9.43 -11.16 -14.17
C MET A 299 -10.36 -10.07 -14.69
N GLY A 300 -11.52 -9.94 -14.02
CA GLY A 300 -12.50 -8.87 -14.21
C GLY A 300 -12.75 -8.17 -12.88
N PHE A 301 -12.40 -6.88 -12.77
CA PHE A 301 -12.55 -6.14 -11.52
C PHE A 301 -13.21 -4.79 -11.76
N ILE A 302 -13.95 -4.32 -10.74
CA ILE A 302 -14.40 -2.93 -10.67
C ILE A 302 -13.47 -2.19 -9.71
N ILE A 303 -12.79 -1.16 -10.21
CA ILE A 303 -11.73 -0.47 -9.49
C ILE A 303 -11.88 1.06 -9.57
N PRO A 304 -11.26 1.82 -8.65
CA PRO A 304 -11.17 3.27 -8.78
C PRO A 304 -10.19 3.68 -9.89
N SER A 305 -10.29 4.94 -10.34
CA SER A 305 -9.42 5.54 -11.37
C SER A 305 -7.93 5.54 -11.02
N GLY A 306 -7.58 5.47 -9.74
CA GLY A 306 -6.20 5.47 -9.26
C GLY A 306 -5.31 4.38 -9.87
N LEU A 307 -5.86 3.25 -10.37
CA LEU A 307 -5.06 2.25 -11.06
C LEU A 307 -4.35 2.84 -12.27
N TYR A 308 -5.04 3.59 -13.11
CA TYR A 308 -4.49 4.10 -14.37
C TYR A 308 -4.01 5.55 -14.29
N SER A 309 -4.39 6.32 -13.26
CA SER A 309 -4.03 7.73 -13.12
C SER A 309 -2.93 8.01 -12.11
N ASP A 310 -2.91 7.32 -10.94
CA ASP A 310 -2.04 7.69 -9.83
C ASP A 310 -0.57 7.32 -10.10
N HIS A 311 0.35 8.21 -9.72
CA HIS A 311 1.78 7.96 -9.82
C HIS A 311 2.21 6.72 -9.01
N GLY A 312 1.67 6.55 -7.80
CA GLY A 312 1.99 5.44 -6.89
C GLY A 312 1.57 4.04 -7.37
N THR A 313 0.78 3.94 -8.45
CA THR A 313 0.37 2.67 -9.06
C THR A 313 1.19 2.29 -10.30
N GLY A 314 2.20 3.07 -10.65
CA GLY A 314 3.01 2.85 -11.85
C GLY A 314 3.65 1.46 -11.94
N SER A 315 4.09 0.89 -10.81
CA SER A 315 4.64 -0.47 -10.78
C SER A 315 3.60 -1.55 -11.13
N LEU A 316 2.38 -1.40 -10.63
CA LEU A 316 1.27 -2.32 -10.93
C LEU A 316 0.79 -2.17 -12.37
N ARG A 317 0.73 -0.93 -12.90
CA ARG A 317 0.44 -0.68 -14.32
C ARG A 317 1.47 -1.37 -15.22
N ARG A 318 2.77 -1.24 -14.93
CA ARG A 318 3.83 -1.94 -15.68
C ARG A 318 3.66 -3.44 -15.65
N LEU A 319 3.30 -4.04 -14.51
CA LEU A 319 2.99 -5.47 -14.46
C LEU A 319 1.93 -5.85 -15.50
N PHE A 320 0.83 -5.08 -15.56
CA PHE A 320 -0.28 -5.39 -16.47
C PHE A 320 0.03 -5.05 -17.93
N LEU A 321 0.80 -4.02 -18.19
CA LEU A 321 1.21 -3.66 -19.54
C LEU A 321 2.28 -4.59 -20.11
N ASP A 322 3.24 -5.02 -19.28
CA ASP A 322 4.43 -5.75 -19.74
C ASP A 322 4.28 -7.28 -19.68
N ARG A 323 3.41 -7.80 -18.79
CA ARG A 323 3.27 -9.24 -18.53
C ARG A 323 1.84 -9.77 -18.66
N CYS A 324 0.93 -8.93 -19.11
CA CYS A 324 -0.47 -9.29 -19.31
C CYS A 324 -0.99 -8.67 -20.60
N GLN A 325 -2.16 -9.14 -21.03
CA GLN A 325 -2.97 -8.49 -22.04
C GLN A 325 -4.08 -7.73 -21.33
N TRP A 326 -3.93 -6.40 -21.19
CA TRP A 326 -4.98 -5.55 -20.66
C TRP A 326 -6.00 -5.30 -21.76
N GLU A 327 -7.10 -6.03 -21.73
CA GLU A 327 -8.07 -6.05 -22.82
C GLU A 327 -9.00 -4.85 -22.78
N TRP A 328 -9.52 -4.51 -21.57
CA TRP A 328 -10.50 -3.45 -21.38
C TRP A 328 -10.21 -2.56 -20.19
N LEU A 329 -10.48 -1.27 -20.38
CA LEU A 329 -10.55 -0.27 -19.33
C LEU A 329 -11.76 0.64 -19.62
N PHE A 330 -12.84 0.44 -18.86
CA PHE A 330 -14.08 1.18 -19.03
C PHE A 330 -14.27 2.15 -17.85
N GLY A 331 -14.52 3.44 -18.13
CA GLY A 331 -14.68 4.48 -17.12
C GLY A 331 -16.11 4.98 -17.01
N ILE A 332 -16.77 4.71 -15.88
CA ILE A 332 -18.13 5.17 -15.59
C ILE A 332 -18.10 6.20 -14.46
N GLU A 333 -18.75 7.34 -14.69
CA GLU A 333 -19.04 8.34 -13.66
C GLU A 333 -20.33 7.97 -12.93
N ASN A 334 -20.32 7.92 -11.60
CA ASN A 334 -21.50 7.51 -10.80
C ASN A 334 -22.61 8.58 -10.74
N ARG A 335 -22.73 9.43 -11.74
CA ARG A 335 -23.70 10.54 -11.74
C ARG A 335 -25.15 10.08 -11.71
N GLU A 336 -25.45 8.95 -12.31
CA GLU A 336 -26.78 8.33 -12.31
C GLU A 336 -27.07 7.52 -11.03
N GLY A 337 -26.09 7.39 -10.13
CA GLY A 337 -26.28 6.69 -8.85
C GLY A 337 -26.33 5.17 -9.00
N ILE A 338 -25.54 4.59 -9.91
CA ILE A 338 -25.44 3.14 -10.12
C ILE A 338 -25.02 2.42 -8.83
N PHE A 339 -24.11 3.04 -8.06
CA PHE A 339 -23.73 2.61 -6.72
C PHE A 339 -24.13 3.65 -5.68
N GLU A 340 -24.42 3.22 -4.46
CA GLU A 340 -24.74 4.07 -3.30
C GLU A 340 -23.47 4.77 -2.72
N ILE A 341 -22.70 5.41 -3.59
CA ILE A 341 -21.51 6.19 -3.27
C ILE A 341 -21.69 7.62 -3.78
N HIS A 342 -20.78 8.53 -3.40
CA HIS A 342 -20.87 9.91 -3.86
C HIS A 342 -20.86 10.01 -5.40
N ARG A 343 -21.75 10.84 -5.96
CA ARG A 343 -22.00 10.93 -7.41
C ARG A 343 -20.80 11.40 -8.24
N SER A 344 -19.79 12.00 -7.63
CA SER A 344 -18.55 12.38 -8.32
C SER A 344 -17.51 11.26 -8.45
N PHE A 345 -17.74 10.12 -7.79
CA PHE A 345 -16.82 8.99 -7.91
C PHE A 345 -16.90 8.36 -9.29
N LYS A 346 -15.74 7.90 -9.74
CA LYS A 346 -15.61 7.07 -10.95
C LYS A 346 -15.31 5.63 -10.53
N PHE A 347 -15.90 4.70 -11.24
CA PHE A 347 -15.58 3.28 -11.11
C PHE A 347 -15.31 2.69 -12.49
N ASN A 348 -14.38 1.75 -12.52
CA ASN A 348 -13.79 1.32 -13.78
C ASN A 348 -13.78 -0.21 -13.84
N PRO A 349 -14.68 -0.83 -14.60
CA PRO A 349 -14.54 -2.22 -15.01
C PRO A 349 -13.29 -2.41 -15.86
N ILE A 350 -12.48 -3.41 -15.48
CA ILE A 350 -11.28 -3.81 -16.23
C ILE A 350 -11.33 -5.30 -16.55
N ILE A 351 -10.75 -5.68 -17.68
CA ILE A 351 -10.49 -7.08 -18.04
C ILE A 351 -9.03 -7.22 -18.42
N ILE A 352 -8.33 -8.13 -17.73
CA ILE A 352 -6.90 -8.37 -17.92
C ILE A 352 -6.66 -9.87 -18.00
N GLN A 353 -6.00 -10.34 -19.05
CA GLN A 353 -5.54 -11.72 -19.20
C GLN A 353 -4.08 -11.84 -18.75
N LYS A 354 -3.77 -12.79 -17.88
CA LYS A 354 -2.39 -13.09 -17.44
C LYS A 354 -1.57 -13.71 -18.57
N GLY A 355 -0.39 -13.16 -18.80
CA GLY A 355 0.55 -13.60 -19.84
C GLY A 355 0.48 -12.75 -21.11
N GLY A 356 1.55 -12.75 -21.87
CA GLY A 356 1.73 -11.88 -23.03
C GLY A 356 2.15 -10.47 -22.66
N THR A 357 1.88 -9.53 -23.56
CA THR A 357 2.13 -8.10 -23.40
C THR A 357 0.95 -7.32 -23.98
N THR A 358 0.67 -6.16 -23.39
CA THR A 358 -0.40 -5.28 -23.85
C THR A 358 0.09 -4.44 -25.03
N THR A 359 -0.50 -4.62 -26.20
CA THR A 359 -0.22 -3.79 -27.40
C THR A 359 -1.17 -2.62 -27.51
N ALA A 360 -2.42 -2.82 -27.13
CA ALA A 360 -3.44 -1.78 -27.06
C ALA A 360 -4.50 -2.19 -26.01
N ILE A 361 -5.15 -1.21 -25.42
CA ILE A 361 -6.28 -1.36 -24.51
C ILE A 361 -7.52 -0.80 -25.19
N ARG A 362 -8.63 -1.52 -25.15
CA ARG A 362 -9.93 -0.95 -25.50
C ARG A 362 -10.41 -0.08 -24.36
N THR A 363 -10.58 1.20 -24.60
CA THR A 363 -10.97 2.17 -23.58
C THR A 363 -12.28 2.86 -23.94
N ALA A 364 -13.14 3.12 -22.94
CA ALA A 364 -14.32 3.95 -23.09
C ALA A 364 -14.52 4.75 -21.81
N PHE A 365 -14.19 6.03 -21.82
CA PHE A 365 -14.23 6.88 -20.64
C PHE A 365 -15.47 7.79 -20.61
N MET A 366 -15.72 8.38 -19.43
CA MET A 366 -16.77 9.38 -19.17
C MET A 366 -18.18 8.88 -19.48
N ARG A 367 -18.40 7.57 -19.36
CA ARG A 367 -19.73 6.96 -19.46
C ARG A 367 -20.51 7.19 -18.18
N ARG A 368 -21.84 7.14 -18.25
CA ARG A 368 -22.71 7.45 -17.10
C ARG A 368 -23.79 6.41 -16.85
N LYS A 369 -24.13 5.64 -17.89
CA LYS A 369 -25.21 4.68 -17.85
C LYS A 369 -24.67 3.25 -17.87
N LEU A 370 -25.36 2.34 -17.24
CA LEU A 370 -24.98 0.92 -17.24
C LEU A 370 -25.17 0.30 -18.61
N GLU A 371 -26.17 0.76 -19.38
CA GLU A 371 -26.41 0.32 -20.76
C GLU A 371 -25.25 0.65 -21.71
N ASP A 372 -24.43 1.65 -21.36
CA ASP A 372 -23.22 1.95 -22.11
C ASP A 372 -22.19 0.80 -22.05
N TRP A 373 -22.23 0.00 -20.96
CA TRP A 373 -21.39 -1.19 -20.84
C TRP A 373 -21.82 -2.30 -21.82
N GLU A 374 -23.11 -2.51 -22.01
CA GLU A 374 -23.63 -3.52 -22.94
C GLU A 374 -23.27 -3.18 -24.40
N ARG A 375 -23.06 -1.88 -24.68
CA ARG A 375 -22.67 -1.34 -25.97
C ARG A 375 -21.22 -0.88 -26.02
N ALA A 376 -20.36 -1.44 -25.15
CA ALA A 376 -18.98 -0.99 -24.97
C ALA A 376 -18.17 -0.95 -26.28
N GLU A 377 -18.39 -1.91 -27.19
CA GLU A 377 -17.70 -1.96 -28.49
C GLU A 377 -18.02 -0.75 -29.40
N GLU A 378 -19.18 -0.13 -29.26
CA GLU A 378 -19.55 1.05 -30.06
C GLU A 378 -18.79 2.31 -29.60
N PHE A 379 -18.35 2.34 -28.35
CA PHE A 379 -17.67 3.47 -27.74
C PHE A 379 -16.16 3.25 -27.57
N ALA A 380 -15.69 2.05 -27.90
CA ALA A 380 -14.32 1.66 -27.65
C ALA A 380 -13.34 2.45 -28.54
N THR A 381 -12.35 3.05 -27.90
CA THR A 381 -11.18 3.63 -28.56
C THR A 381 -9.97 2.77 -28.22
N ALA A 382 -9.23 2.35 -29.25
CA ALA A 382 -7.99 1.60 -29.05
C ALA A 382 -6.88 2.56 -28.59
N TYR A 383 -6.39 2.38 -27.39
CA TYR A 383 -5.30 3.15 -26.80
C TYR A 383 -4.03 2.31 -26.81
N THR A 384 -3.10 2.61 -27.70
CA THR A 384 -1.93 1.77 -27.96
C THR A 384 -0.86 1.94 -26.87
N ARG A 385 -0.04 0.91 -26.69
CA ARG A 385 1.12 0.97 -25.79
C ARG A 385 2.05 2.12 -26.14
N THR A 386 2.31 2.37 -27.41
CA THR A 386 3.16 3.47 -27.87
C THR A 386 2.61 4.83 -27.45
N GLN A 387 1.28 5.01 -27.46
CA GLN A 387 0.64 6.24 -27.00
C GLN A 387 0.79 6.41 -25.49
N ILE A 388 0.60 5.33 -24.71
CA ILE A 388 0.81 5.35 -23.26
C ILE A 388 2.25 5.77 -22.92
N ASP A 389 3.23 5.13 -23.56
CA ASP A 389 4.64 5.40 -23.33
C ASP A 389 5.04 6.81 -23.76
N ARG A 390 4.43 7.36 -24.82
CA ARG A 390 4.67 8.73 -25.28
C ARG A 390 4.06 9.77 -24.37
N PHE A 391 2.79 9.58 -23.95
CA PHE A 391 2.06 10.60 -23.18
C PHE A 391 2.47 10.59 -21.70
N SER A 392 2.92 9.46 -21.20
CA SER A 392 3.31 9.31 -19.78
C SER A 392 4.50 8.36 -19.60
N PRO A 393 5.69 8.72 -20.08
CA PRO A 393 6.85 7.81 -20.13
C PRO A 393 7.29 7.33 -18.75
N ARG A 394 7.18 8.15 -17.71
CA ARG A 394 7.64 7.80 -16.36
C ARG A 394 6.62 6.99 -15.58
N SER A 395 5.37 7.41 -15.59
CA SER A 395 4.31 6.79 -14.77
C SER A 395 3.44 5.80 -15.54
N GLN A 396 3.45 5.87 -16.88
CA GLN A 396 2.56 5.11 -17.77
C GLN A 396 1.08 5.30 -17.42
N ALA A 397 0.72 6.49 -16.94
CA ALA A 397 -0.65 6.86 -16.68
C ALA A 397 -1.44 6.90 -18.01
N ILE A 398 -2.70 6.44 -17.94
CA ILE A 398 -3.60 6.42 -19.09
C ILE A 398 -4.52 7.63 -18.96
N LEU A 399 -4.51 8.50 -19.98
CA LEU A 399 -5.37 9.67 -20.03
C LEU A 399 -6.79 9.29 -20.41
N GLU A 400 -7.76 9.92 -19.78
CA GLU A 400 -9.18 9.71 -20.07
C GLU A 400 -9.57 10.42 -21.37
N ILE A 401 -9.59 9.70 -22.47
CA ILE A 401 -9.87 10.21 -23.82
C ILE A 401 -11.23 9.72 -24.26
N GLN A 402 -12.08 10.61 -24.77
CA GLN A 402 -13.45 10.27 -25.13
C GLN A 402 -13.60 9.73 -26.54
N SER A 403 -12.75 10.16 -27.46
CA SER A 403 -12.88 9.82 -28.88
C SER A 403 -11.52 9.57 -29.54
N ALA A 404 -11.55 8.88 -30.67
CA ALA A 404 -10.37 8.71 -31.52
C ALA A 404 -9.83 10.05 -32.05
N GLN A 405 -10.70 11.05 -32.23
CA GLN A 405 -10.30 12.39 -32.65
C GLN A 405 -9.47 13.10 -31.56
N ASP A 406 -9.91 13.02 -30.30
CA ASP A 406 -9.15 13.59 -29.16
C ASP A 406 -7.78 12.95 -29.05
N LEU A 407 -7.71 11.63 -29.28
CA LEU A 407 -6.45 10.89 -29.26
C LEU A 407 -5.50 11.39 -30.35
N GLN A 408 -6.00 11.63 -31.58
CA GLN A 408 -5.21 12.19 -32.70
C GLN A 408 -4.72 13.61 -32.40
N ILE A 409 -5.56 14.44 -31.76
CA ILE A 409 -5.18 15.79 -31.35
C ILE A 409 -4.04 15.73 -30.33
N LEU A 410 -4.16 14.87 -29.33
CA LEU A 410 -3.11 14.65 -28.31
C LEU A 410 -1.81 14.15 -28.95
N GLU A 411 -1.88 13.19 -29.86
CA GLU A 411 -0.69 12.72 -30.58
C GLU A 411 0.04 13.85 -31.30
N ARG A 412 -0.73 14.73 -31.94
CA ARG A 412 -0.17 15.89 -32.63
C ARG A 412 0.48 16.88 -31.68
N ILE A 413 -0.15 17.14 -30.52
CA ILE A 413 0.41 17.99 -29.46
C ILE A 413 1.73 17.40 -28.97
N TYR A 414 1.71 16.15 -28.53
CA TYR A 414 2.89 15.49 -27.95
C TYR A 414 4.02 15.25 -28.95
N SER A 415 3.70 15.17 -30.24
CA SER A 415 4.72 15.05 -31.30
C SER A 415 5.45 16.35 -31.59
N ASN A 416 4.85 17.49 -31.24
CA ASN A 416 5.38 18.83 -31.50
C ASN A 416 5.76 19.60 -30.23
N SER A 417 5.81 18.93 -29.08
CA SER A 417 6.07 19.55 -27.80
C SER A 417 7.07 18.74 -26.99
N VAL A 418 7.81 19.41 -26.12
CA VAL A 418 8.67 18.80 -25.11
C VAL A 418 7.87 18.66 -23.82
N LEU A 419 7.99 17.51 -23.16
CA LEU A 419 7.31 17.28 -21.89
C LEU A 419 7.93 18.16 -20.78
N LEU A 420 7.09 18.78 -19.94
CA LEU A 420 7.54 19.58 -18.80
C LEU A 420 8.48 18.82 -17.84
N GLY A 421 8.29 17.51 -17.72
CA GLY A 421 9.13 16.65 -16.88
C GLY A 421 10.33 16.03 -17.60
N ASP A 422 10.64 16.47 -18.81
CA ASP A 422 11.80 15.98 -19.54
C ASP A 422 13.07 16.68 -19.02
N ASP A 423 14.04 15.88 -18.57
CA ASP A 423 15.33 16.37 -18.06
C ASP A 423 16.42 16.36 -19.14
N GLY A 424 16.06 16.10 -20.42
CA GLY A 424 17.00 16.15 -21.56
C GLY A 424 17.49 17.57 -21.87
N PRO A 425 18.47 17.70 -22.78
CA PRO A 425 19.05 19.01 -23.10
C PRO A 425 18.03 20.02 -23.66
N ASP A 426 16.93 19.54 -24.24
CA ASP A 426 15.85 20.38 -24.75
C ASP A 426 14.69 20.51 -23.73
N GLY A 427 14.85 19.94 -22.55
CA GLY A 427 13.85 19.96 -21.48
C GLY A 427 13.78 21.31 -20.77
N TRP A 428 12.65 21.56 -20.12
CA TRP A 428 12.41 22.82 -19.41
C TRP A 428 13.18 22.95 -18.09
N GLY A 429 13.79 21.87 -17.59
CA GLY A 429 14.50 21.86 -16.30
C GLY A 429 13.64 22.19 -15.08
N ILE A 430 12.31 22.03 -15.20
CA ILE A 430 11.37 22.42 -14.15
C ILE A 430 11.50 21.46 -12.95
N LYS A 431 11.70 22.02 -11.77
CA LYS A 431 11.61 21.32 -10.50
C LYS A 431 10.33 21.74 -9.79
N TYR A 432 9.43 20.79 -9.57
CA TYR A 432 8.25 21.02 -8.76
C TYR A 432 8.64 21.11 -7.28
N SER A 433 8.28 22.21 -6.64
CA SER A 433 8.38 22.40 -5.19
C SER A 433 6.99 22.66 -4.63
N ARG A 434 6.67 22.04 -3.50
CA ARG A 434 5.46 22.34 -2.74
C ARG A 434 5.84 23.33 -1.66
N GLU A 435 5.38 24.56 -1.78
CA GLU A 435 5.66 25.63 -0.80
C GLU A 435 4.94 25.35 0.53
N PHE A 436 3.65 25.06 0.46
CA PHE A 436 2.83 24.76 1.63
C PHE A 436 1.99 23.50 1.44
N ASP A 437 1.89 22.72 2.50
CA ASP A 437 1.03 21.54 2.59
C ASP A 437 0.06 21.67 3.76
N MET A 438 -1.24 21.81 3.46
CA MET A 438 -2.29 22.01 4.49
C MET A 438 -2.34 20.88 5.53
N THR A 439 -1.80 19.70 5.22
CA THR A 439 -1.74 18.56 6.14
C THR A 439 -0.52 18.65 7.05
N ASN A 440 0.67 18.82 6.46
CA ASN A 440 1.94 18.81 7.19
C ASN A 440 2.21 20.16 7.88
N ASP A 441 1.82 21.24 7.23
CA ASP A 441 2.05 22.61 7.68
C ASP A 441 0.83 23.23 8.39
N SER A 442 -0.17 22.41 8.71
CA SER A 442 -1.41 22.86 9.36
C SER A 442 -1.21 23.66 10.65
N LYS A 443 -0.06 23.46 11.33
CA LYS A 443 0.32 24.25 12.50
C LYS A 443 0.73 25.70 12.16
N LEU A 444 1.14 25.96 10.91
CA LEU A 444 1.45 27.30 10.41
C LEU A 444 0.19 28.09 10.06
N PHE A 445 -0.95 27.40 9.95
CA PHE A 445 -2.26 27.97 9.67
C PHE A 445 -3.20 27.77 10.86
N PRO A 446 -2.94 28.43 12.00
CA PRO A 446 -3.78 28.30 13.19
C PRO A 446 -5.20 28.85 12.93
N PRO A 447 -6.22 28.42 13.71
CA PRO A 447 -7.57 28.94 13.60
C PRO A 447 -7.59 30.45 13.75
N ARG A 448 -8.54 31.11 13.07
CA ARG A 448 -8.74 32.57 13.07
C ARG A 448 -8.70 33.18 14.46
N THR A 449 -9.34 32.56 15.45
CA THR A 449 -9.34 33.01 16.84
C THR A 449 -7.93 33.15 17.44
N LYS A 450 -7.02 32.24 17.10
CA LYS A 450 -5.63 32.34 17.56
C LYS A 450 -4.86 33.49 16.93
N TRP A 451 -5.15 33.81 15.67
CA TRP A 451 -4.60 35.01 15.03
C TRP A 451 -5.09 36.29 15.71
N GLU A 452 -6.41 36.33 16.01
CA GLU A 452 -7.02 37.45 16.71
C GLU A 452 -6.44 37.63 18.12
N GLU A 453 -6.23 36.55 18.86
CA GLU A 453 -5.58 36.54 20.18
C GLU A 453 -4.14 37.04 20.12
N GLN A 454 -3.43 36.77 19.02
CA GLN A 454 -2.06 37.24 18.80
C GLN A 454 -1.98 38.67 18.29
N GLY A 455 -3.13 39.36 18.09
CA GLY A 455 -3.20 40.73 17.67
C GLY A 455 -3.28 40.98 16.17
N TYR A 456 -3.43 39.91 15.37
CA TYR A 456 -3.69 40.07 13.93
C TYR A 456 -5.12 40.52 13.68
N ARG A 457 -5.31 41.37 12.67
CA ARG A 457 -6.62 41.86 12.22
C ARG A 457 -6.69 41.87 10.71
N PRO A 458 -7.86 41.54 10.10
CA PRO A 458 -8.02 41.63 8.66
C PRO A 458 -8.05 43.10 8.20
N ASP A 459 -7.39 43.40 7.11
CA ASP A 459 -7.53 44.64 6.38
C ASP A 459 -8.75 44.63 5.44
N GLU A 460 -8.90 45.68 4.64
CA GLU A 460 -9.99 45.83 3.67
C GLU A 460 -10.00 44.76 2.57
N TYR A 461 -8.85 44.08 2.33
CA TYR A 461 -8.69 42.98 1.39
C TYR A 461 -8.71 41.61 2.06
N SER A 462 -9.12 41.54 3.33
CA SER A 462 -9.15 40.30 4.14
C SER A 462 -7.77 39.68 4.40
N ARG A 463 -6.67 40.46 4.28
CA ARG A 463 -5.32 40.03 4.63
C ARG A 463 -5.09 40.23 6.13
N TRP A 464 -4.53 39.25 6.82
CA TRP A 464 -4.33 39.26 8.27
C TRP A 464 -2.99 39.91 8.64
N LEU A 465 -3.04 41.10 9.16
CA LEU A 465 -1.89 41.92 9.50
C LEU A 465 -1.81 42.17 11.00
N LYS A 466 -0.60 42.37 11.53
CA LYS A 466 -0.35 42.65 12.94
C LYS A 466 0.36 43.99 13.11
N GLY A 467 -0.25 44.89 13.89
CA GLY A 467 0.31 46.21 14.14
C GLY A 467 0.47 47.00 12.83
N ASP A 468 1.66 47.53 12.61
CA ASP A 468 2.00 48.35 11.45
C ASP A 468 2.46 47.53 10.23
N TRP A 469 2.31 46.19 10.26
CA TRP A 469 2.66 45.32 9.14
C TRP A 469 1.77 45.62 7.95
N ARG A 470 2.39 45.71 6.77
CA ARG A 470 1.72 46.01 5.50
C ARG A 470 2.01 44.90 4.48
N PRO A 471 1.14 44.74 3.48
CA PRO A 471 1.42 43.85 2.38
C PRO A 471 2.70 44.25 1.63
N ILE A 472 3.48 43.27 1.22
CA ILE A 472 4.75 43.51 0.52
C ILE A 472 4.57 44.35 -0.78
N ALA A 473 3.41 44.25 -1.41
CA ALA A 473 3.07 45.07 -2.60
C ALA A 473 3.11 46.58 -2.32
N GLU A 474 2.93 47.01 -1.07
CA GLU A 474 3.01 48.41 -0.67
C GLU A 474 4.46 48.86 -0.45
N LEU A 475 5.39 47.91 -0.22
CA LEU A 475 6.80 48.20 -0.02
C LEU A 475 7.42 48.89 -1.23
N TRP A 476 7.04 48.49 -2.42
CA TRP A 476 7.55 49.08 -3.67
C TRP A 476 7.19 50.56 -3.75
N THR A 477 5.97 50.92 -3.35
CA THR A 477 5.54 52.34 -3.27
C THR A 477 6.36 53.11 -2.25
N VAL A 478 6.59 52.52 -1.07
CA VAL A 478 7.38 53.15 0.03
C VAL A 478 8.85 53.35 -0.40
N LEU A 479 9.39 52.42 -1.16
CA LEU A 479 10.78 52.45 -1.65
C LEU A 479 10.94 53.27 -2.92
N GLY A 480 9.84 53.75 -3.53
CA GLY A 480 9.86 54.47 -4.80
C GLY A 480 10.26 53.60 -6.01
N ILE A 481 10.04 52.31 -5.91
CA ILE A 481 10.34 51.34 -7.00
C ILE A 481 9.12 51.23 -7.88
N ASP A 482 9.33 51.38 -9.18
CA ASP A 482 8.27 51.12 -10.18
C ASP A 482 7.98 49.61 -10.27
N PRO A 483 6.78 49.16 -9.92
CA PRO A 483 6.43 47.73 -9.99
C PRO A 483 6.63 47.08 -11.36
N SER A 484 6.55 47.86 -12.45
CA SER A 484 6.78 47.39 -13.80
C SER A 484 8.26 47.04 -14.12
N GLN A 485 9.17 47.55 -13.30
CA GLN A 485 10.62 47.32 -13.43
C GLN A 485 11.11 46.21 -12.49
N VAL A 486 10.28 45.73 -11.59
CA VAL A 486 10.60 44.61 -10.72
C VAL A 486 10.37 43.33 -11.52
N VAL A 487 11.44 42.72 -11.98
CA VAL A 487 11.40 41.38 -12.55
C VAL A 487 11.46 40.40 -11.38
N PRO A 488 10.41 39.72 -11.08
CA PRO A 488 10.44 38.84 -9.93
C PRO A 488 10.75 37.40 -10.36
N ALA A 489 11.94 36.96 -10.17
CA ALA A 489 12.06 35.64 -9.63
C ALA A 489 11.85 35.78 -8.11
N ALA A 490 10.96 34.98 -7.50
CA ALA A 490 10.72 35.01 -6.05
C ALA A 490 12.03 34.85 -5.24
N VAL A 491 13.01 34.15 -5.80
CA VAL A 491 14.36 33.97 -5.28
C VAL A 491 15.15 35.29 -5.22
N GLU A 492 15.04 36.15 -6.23
CA GLU A 492 15.76 37.44 -6.24
C GLU A 492 15.15 38.41 -5.23
N LEU A 493 13.86 38.30 -4.96
CA LEU A 493 13.19 39.10 -3.94
C LEU A 493 13.59 38.65 -2.52
N GLU A 494 13.74 37.36 -2.28
CA GLU A 494 14.23 36.81 -1.02
C GLU A 494 15.68 37.22 -0.77
N ASP A 495 16.56 37.07 -1.75
CA ASP A 495 17.96 37.50 -1.65
C ASP A 495 18.07 38.99 -1.35
N TRP A 496 17.23 39.79 -1.96
CA TRP A 496 17.20 41.23 -1.75
C TRP A 496 16.62 41.63 -0.38
N LEU A 497 15.57 40.96 0.12
CA LEU A 497 14.98 41.17 1.45
C LEU A 497 15.91 40.73 2.59
N PHE A 498 16.71 39.68 2.35
CA PHE A 498 17.60 39.10 3.35
C PHE A 498 19.06 39.49 3.16
N ASP A 499 19.37 40.42 2.25
CA ASP A 499 20.72 40.91 2.08
C ASP A 499 21.26 41.51 3.38
N SER A 500 22.27 40.82 3.96
CA SER A 500 22.89 41.22 5.22
C SER A 500 23.65 42.54 5.14
N THR A 501 23.89 43.05 3.94
CA THR A 501 24.58 44.33 3.69
C THR A 501 23.64 45.52 3.63
N ALA A 502 22.31 45.30 3.59
CA ALA A 502 21.31 46.35 3.53
C ALA A 502 21.36 47.21 4.80
N ASP A 503 21.08 48.51 4.62
CA ASP A 503 20.99 49.49 5.69
C ASP A 503 20.02 49.02 6.79
N PRO A 504 20.40 49.11 8.09
CA PRO A 504 19.54 48.72 9.20
C PRO A 504 18.19 49.43 9.23
N ALA A 505 18.11 50.69 8.82
CA ALA A 505 16.85 51.45 8.73
C ALA A 505 15.91 50.88 7.63
N ARG A 506 16.49 50.46 6.52
CA ARG A 506 15.78 49.82 5.43
C ARG A 506 15.28 48.43 5.83
N ARG A 507 16.07 47.59 6.50
CA ARG A 507 15.66 46.32 7.05
C ARG A 507 14.52 46.44 8.06
N ALA A 508 14.56 47.46 8.92
CA ALA A 508 13.48 47.72 9.88
C ALA A 508 12.16 48.13 9.20
N ALA A 509 12.23 48.86 8.08
CA ALA A 509 11.06 49.21 7.28
C ALA A 509 10.52 47.99 6.53
N GLU A 510 11.40 47.17 5.93
CA GLU A 510 11.06 45.95 5.19
C GLU A 510 10.44 44.90 6.11
N ALA A 511 10.89 44.78 7.36
CA ALA A 511 10.34 43.85 8.36
C ALA A 511 8.88 44.11 8.72
N GLN A 512 8.31 45.26 8.33
CA GLN A 512 6.89 45.58 8.52
C GLN A 512 5.98 45.05 7.39
N PHE A 513 6.58 44.49 6.32
CA PHE A 513 5.85 43.98 5.19
C PHE A 513 5.82 42.43 5.20
N VAL A 514 4.71 41.86 4.75
CA VAL A 514 4.50 40.42 4.64
C VAL A 514 4.02 40.09 3.24
N HIS A 515 4.42 38.93 2.77
CA HIS A 515 3.85 38.37 1.56
C HIS A 515 2.35 38.13 1.79
N GLY A 516 1.51 38.74 0.98
CA GLY A 516 0.06 38.60 1.03
C GLY A 516 -0.44 37.32 0.36
#